data_49f5af4ae816f1c717011f5775f8eaed
#
_entry.id   49f5af4ae816f1c717011f5775f8eaed
#
_cell.length_a   1.000
_cell.length_b   1.000
_cell.length_c   1.000
_cell.angle_alpha   90.00
_cell.angle_beta   90.00
_cell.angle_gamma   90.00
#
_symmetry.space_group_name_H-M   'P 1'
#
loop_
_entity.id
_entity.type
_entity.pdbx_description
1 polymer ?
#
loop_
_entity_poly.entity_id
_entity_poly.type
_entity_poly.pdbx_seq_one_letter_code
_entity_poly.pdbx_strand_id
1 'polypeptide(L)'
;EPGFASIQDPLGNAIHTLTGGPVKGATVAIHGLGPIGLFAVNAAKAMGASKIIAVDWDNTYRMKLAKSLGADIVLGKEHDVVTEILAATEGRGVDNSCEFSGSAQALSNTIHSTRMGGYVNILSVYGNSMPEVPMNEVVFRYLHLKGINGRKMWSTWDTMHELLEKGLIDVNAVLTHRMSIDDFEQAVELAIDGNCGCLLY
;
A
#
# COMPACT_ATOMS: atom_id res chain seq x y z
N GLU A 1 -1.74 20.64 -12.97
CA GLU A 1 -2.73 20.99 -11.94
C GLU A 1 -2.10 20.87 -10.56
N PRO A 2 -2.33 21.85 -9.62
CA PRO A 2 -1.67 21.85 -8.30
C PRO A 2 -1.85 20.55 -7.50
N GLY A 3 -3.05 19.95 -7.58
CA GLY A 3 -3.35 18.66 -6.93
C GLY A 3 -2.42 17.53 -7.37
N PHE A 4 -2.03 17.49 -8.64
CA PHE A 4 -1.08 16.48 -9.13
C PHE A 4 0.34 16.73 -8.64
N ALA A 5 0.71 17.99 -8.40
CA ALA A 5 2.03 18.30 -7.84
C ALA A 5 2.14 17.86 -6.38
N SER A 6 1.07 18.02 -5.59
CA SER A 6 1.06 17.71 -4.16
C SER A 6 1.17 16.21 -3.85
N ILE A 7 0.67 15.33 -4.74
CA ILE A 7 0.64 13.89 -4.51
C ILE A 7 1.88 13.15 -5.05
N GLN A 8 2.82 13.84 -5.65
CA GLN A 8 3.99 13.17 -6.26
C GLN A 8 4.84 12.42 -5.25
N ASP A 9 4.92 12.91 -4.01
CA ASP A 9 5.63 12.19 -2.95
C ASP A 9 4.91 10.90 -2.55
N PRO A 10 3.67 10.90 -2.07
CA PRO A 10 2.99 9.68 -1.65
C PRO A 10 2.76 8.69 -2.81
N LEU A 11 2.42 9.16 -4.00
CA LEU A 11 2.26 8.30 -5.17
C LEU A 11 3.60 7.69 -5.62
N GLY A 12 4.67 8.47 -5.63
CA GLY A 12 6.01 7.98 -5.98
C GLY A 12 6.51 6.93 -4.99
N ASN A 13 6.27 7.12 -3.69
CA ASN A 13 6.59 6.12 -2.67
C ASN A 13 5.80 4.83 -2.86
N ALA A 14 4.50 4.93 -3.18
CA ALA A 14 3.66 3.78 -3.49
C ALA A 14 4.18 2.99 -4.70
N ILE A 15 4.51 3.67 -5.82
CA ILE A 15 5.05 3.04 -7.02
C ILE A 15 6.40 2.40 -6.76
N HIS A 16 7.32 3.07 -6.04
CA HIS A 16 8.61 2.50 -5.70
C HIS A 16 8.46 1.22 -4.89
N THR A 17 7.56 1.21 -3.90
CA THR A 17 7.31 0.02 -3.07
C THR A 17 6.74 -1.12 -3.90
N LEU A 18 5.73 -0.86 -4.72
CA LEU A 18 5.14 -1.85 -5.62
C LEU A 18 6.18 -2.45 -6.57
N THR A 19 7.01 -1.61 -7.19
CA THR A 19 8.05 -2.05 -8.15
C THR A 19 9.27 -2.70 -7.49
N GLY A 20 9.25 -2.85 -6.17
CA GLY A 20 10.19 -3.70 -5.44
C GLY A 20 10.05 -5.18 -5.80
N GLY A 21 8.86 -5.60 -6.25
CA GLY A 21 8.52 -6.94 -6.72
C GLY A 21 7.70 -6.91 -8.02
N PRO A 22 7.21 -8.06 -8.52
CA PRO A 22 6.35 -8.13 -9.69
C PRO A 22 4.98 -7.50 -9.40
N VAL A 23 4.41 -6.80 -10.40
CA VAL A 23 3.07 -6.21 -10.31
C VAL A 23 2.17 -6.73 -11.43
N LYS A 24 2.59 -6.57 -12.70
CA LYS A 24 1.79 -6.99 -13.85
C LYS A 24 1.54 -8.49 -13.84
N GLY A 25 0.27 -8.87 -13.79
CA GLY A 25 -0.16 -10.27 -13.72
C GLY A 25 0.07 -10.95 -12.37
N ALA A 26 0.63 -10.24 -11.38
CA ALA A 26 0.93 -10.76 -10.06
C ALA A 26 -0.24 -10.56 -9.08
N THR A 27 -0.26 -11.38 -8.03
CA THR A 27 -1.08 -11.15 -6.85
C THR A 27 -0.34 -10.22 -5.89
N VAL A 28 -0.98 -9.14 -5.47
CA VAL A 28 -0.37 -8.09 -4.62
C VAL A 28 -1.16 -7.94 -3.33
N ALA A 29 -0.49 -7.98 -2.19
CA ALA A 29 -1.07 -7.60 -0.90
C ALA A 29 -0.54 -6.23 -0.44
N ILE A 30 -1.42 -5.38 0.05
CA ILE A 30 -1.12 -4.02 0.49
C ILE A 30 -1.58 -3.89 1.94
N HIS A 31 -0.63 -3.80 2.87
CA HIS A 31 -0.86 -3.70 4.30
C HIS A 31 -0.69 -2.26 4.77
N GLY A 32 -1.78 -1.68 5.28
CA GLY A 32 -1.89 -0.27 5.66
C GLY A 32 -2.47 0.60 4.54
N LEU A 33 -3.65 1.16 4.78
CA LEU A 33 -4.42 1.96 3.82
C LEU A 33 -4.38 3.47 4.13
N GLY A 34 -3.24 3.95 4.63
CA GLY A 34 -2.96 5.38 4.65
C GLY A 34 -2.88 5.95 3.22
N PRO A 35 -2.60 7.25 3.05
CA PRO A 35 -2.53 7.88 1.73
C PRO A 35 -1.63 7.12 0.73
N ILE A 36 -0.46 6.66 1.17
CA ILE A 36 0.47 5.91 0.33
C ILE A 36 -0.11 4.53 -0.06
N GLY A 37 -0.72 3.82 0.91
CA GLY A 37 -1.35 2.52 0.64
C GLY A 37 -2.54 2.61 -0.30
N LEU A 38 -3.37 3.66 -0.21
CA LEU A 38 -4.46 3.91 -1.14
C LEU A 38 -3.95 4.20 -2.56
N PHE A 39 -2.88 5.01 -2.69
CA PHE A 39 -2.21 5.17 -3.98
C PHE A 39 -1.60 3.86 -4.49
N ALA A 40 -1.09 3.01 -3.59
CA ALA A 40 -0.57 1.70 -3.99
C ALA A 40 -1.67 0.79 -4.54
N VAL A 41 -2.89 0.79 -3.97
CA VAL A 41 -4.04 0.06 -4.54
C VAL A 41 -4.35 0.55 -5.95
N ASN A 42 -4.49 1.86 -6.12
CA ASN A 42 -4.79 2.47 -7.42
C ASN A 42 -3.68 2.17 -8.45
N ALA A 43 -2.41 2.35 -8.07
CA ALA A 43 -1.27 2.07 -8.94
C ALA A 43 -1.13 0.58 -9.27
N ALA A 44 -1.34 -0.34 -8.34
CA ALA A 44 -1.32 -1.77 -8.61
C ALA A 44 -2.37 -2.18 -9.65
N LYS A 45 -3.58 -1.60 -9.58
CA LYS A 45 -4.63 -1.77 -10.59
C LYS A 45 -4.18 -1.24 -11.95
N ALA A 46 -3.67 -0.02 -12.00
CA ALA A 46 -3.19 0.63 -13.22
C ALA A 46 -2.03 -0.15 -13.88
N MET A 47 -1.15 -0.73 -13.06
CA MET A 47 0.00 -1.54 -13.51
C MET A 47 -0.38 -2.99 -13.88
N GLY A 48 -1.64 -3.37 -13.76
CA GLY A 48 -2.16 -4.66 -14.22
C GLY A 48 -1.91 -5.81 -13.26
N ALA A 49 -1.96 -5.60 -11.95
CA ALA A 49 -2.02 -6.68 -10.98
C ALA A 49 -3.22 -7.60 -11.26
N SER A 50 -3.03 -8.90 -11.14
CA SER A 50 -4.09 -9.89 -11.39
C SER A 50 -5.09 -9.98 -10.24
N LYS A 51 -4.62 -9.71 -9.01
CA LYS A 51 -5.42 -9.67 -7.80
C LYS A 51 -4.80 -8.72 -6.80
N ILE A 52 -5.60 -7.88 -6.16
CA ILE A 52 -5.17 -6.90 -5.16
C ILE A 52 -5.92 -7.18 -3.85
N ILE A 53 -5.17 -7.48 -2.80
CA ILE A 53 -5.69 -7.69 -1.45
C ILE A 53 -5.23 -6.53 -0.58
N ALA A 54 -6.17 -5.74 -0.11
CA ALA A 54 -5.92 -4.57 0.73
C ALA A 54 -6.21 -4.91 2.20
N VAL A 55 -5.33 -4.54 3.10
CA VAL A 55 -5.42 -4.86 4.52
C VAL A 55 -5.29 -3.59 5.35
N ASP A 56 -6.25 -3.35 6.23
CA ASP A 56 -6.16 -2.31 7.26
C ASP A 56 -6.75 -2.83 8.58
N TRP A 57 -6.41 -2.18 9.70
CA TRP A 57 -6.85 -2.70 10.99
C TRP A 57 -8.34 -2.40 11.27
N ASP A 58 -8.76 -1.14 11.20
CA ASP A 58 -10.11 -0.73 11.64
C ASP A 58 -10.65 0.53 10.93
N ASN A 59 -10.07 0.94 9.83
CA ASN A 59 -10.52 2.15 9.14
C ASN A 59 -11.55 1.84 8.05
N THR A 60 -12.82 1.79 8.44
CA THR A 60 -13.93 1.51 7.51
C THR A 60 -13.99 2.48 6.33
N TYR A 61 -13.64 3.74 6.49
CA TYR A 61 -13.61 4.73 5.41
C TYR A 61 -12.56 4.37 4.36
N ARG A 62 -11.31 4.17 4.79
CA ARG A 62 -10.19 3.83 3.89
C ARG A 62 -10.35 2.46 3.26
N MET A 63 -10.92 1.49 3.98
CA MET A 63 -11.24 0.17 3.45
C MET A 63 -12.28 0.24 2.31
N LYS A 64 -13.34 1.03 2.47
CA LYS A 64 -14.33 1.29 1.39
C LYS A 64 -13.67 1.99 0.20
N LEU A 65 -12.81 2.97 0.46
CA LEU A 65 -12.08 3.68 -0.58
C LEU A 65 -11.13 2.73 -1.33
N ALA A 66 -10.38 1.87 -0.65
CA ALA A 66 -9.53 0.87 -1.28
C ALA A 66 -10.33 -0.06 -2.20
N LYS A 67 -11.53 -0.45 -1.79
CA LYS A 67 -12.44 -1.25 -2.64
C LYS A 67 -12.83 -0.51 -3.91
N SER A 68 -13.19 0.76 -3.83
CA SER A 68 -13.53 1.58 -5.01
C SER A 68 -12.32 1.84 -5.93
N LEU A 69 -11.11 1.90 -5.38
CA LEU A 69 -9.86 2.06 -6.12
C LEU A 69 -9.40 0.78 -6.83
N GLY A 70 -10.06 -0.35 -6.59
CA GLY A 70 -9.83 -1.58 -7.33
C GLY A 70 -9.24 -2.72 -6.54
N ALA A 71 -9.25 -2.68 -5.19
CA ALA A 71 -8.95 -3.85 -4.38
C ALA A 71 -10.01 -4.94 -4.60
N ASP A 72 -9.58 -6.16 -4.90
CA ASP A 72 -10.47 -7.30 -5.09
C ASP A 72 -11.00 -7.80 -3.74
N ILE A 73 -10.13 -7.83 -2.74
CA ILE A 73 -10.44 -8.24 -1.37
C ILE A 73 -9.96 -7.15 -0.42
N VAL A 74 -10.75 -6.87 0.61
CA VAL A 74 -10.39 -5.93 1.68
C VAL A 74 -10.58 -6.64 3.02
N LEU A 75 -9.54 -6.69 3.83
CA LEU A 75 -9.48 -7.38 5.11
C LEU A 75 -9.28 -6.39 6.25
N GLY A 76 -10.06 -6.54 7.32
CA GLY A 76 -10.00 -5.75 8.55
C GLY A 76 -9.62 -6.60 9.75
N LYS A 77 -9.74 -6.00 10.93
CA LYS A 77 -9.38 -6.62 12.24
C LYS A 77 -10.17 -7.90 12.58
N GLU A 78 -11.32 -8.08 11.96
CA GLU A 78 -12.20 -9.25 12.14
C GLU A 78 -11.69 -10.49 11.40
N HIS A 79 -10.69 -10.34 10.53
CA HIS A 79 -10.16 -11.40 9.70
C HIS A 79 -8.83 -11.95 10.25
N ASP A 80 -8.62 -13.26 10.12
CA ASP A 80 -7.28 -13.82 10.12
C ASP A 80 -6.64 -13.54 8.75
N VAL A 81 -5.88 -12.45 8.68
CA VAL A 81 -5.32 -11.91 7.44
C VAL A 81 -4.49 -12.95 6.68
N VAL A 82 -3.68 -13.74 7.38
CA VAL A 82 -2.82 -14.76 6.73
C VAL A 82 -3.68 -15.87 6.15
N THR A 83 -4.61 -16.40 6.92
CA THR A 83 -5.52 -17.45 6.46
C THR A 83 -6.35 -17.01 5.26
N GLU A 84 -6.91 -15.79 5.30
CA GLU A 84 -7.71 -15.25 4.20
C GLU A 84 -6.89 -15.02 2.92
N ILE A 85 -5.66 -14.49 3.04
CA ILE A 85 -4.77 -14.31 1.89
C ILE A 85 -4.38 -15.68 1.30
N LEU A 86 -4.06 -16.66 2.13
CA LEU A 86 -3.74 -18.00 1.66
C LEU A 86 -4.95 -18.64 0.97
N ALA A 87 -6.14 -18.53 1.53
CA ALA A 87 -7.36 -19.02 0.90
C ALA A 87 -7.61 -18.36 -0.47
N ALA A 88 -7.44 -17.03 -0.56
CA ALA A 88 -7.61 -16.28 -1.80
C ALA A 88 -6.55 -16.60 -2.88
N THR A 89 -5.47 -17.27 -2.51
CA THR A 89 -4.33 -17.63 -3.38
C THR A 89 -4.09 -19.14 -3.46
N GLU A 90 -5.11 -19.96 -3.17
CA GLU A 90 -5.06 -21.43 -3.26
C GLU A 90 -3.92 -22.02 -2.39
N GLY A 91 -3.68 -21.44 -1.23
CA GLY A 91 -2.62 -21.84 -0.29
C GLY A 91 -1.21 -21.37 -0.66
N ARG A 92 -1.01 -20.72 -1.81
CA ARG A 92 0.31 -20.30 -2.28
C ARG A 92 0.87 -19.09 -1.54
N GLY A 93 0.03 -18.13 -1.21
CA GLY A 93 0.40 -16.77 -0.83
C GLY A 93 0.57 -15.84 -2.03
N VAL A 94 0.73 -14.55 -1.77
CA VAL A 94 0.85 -13.51 -2.80
C VAL A 94 2.26 -13.43 -3.37
N ASP A 95 2.37 -12.95 -4.60
CA ASP A 95 3.67 -12.74 -5.28
C ASP A 95 4.45 -11.57 -4.69
N ASN A 96 3.74 -10.52 -4.30
CA ASN A 96 4.32 -9.25 -3.87
C ASN A 96 3.50 -8.67 -2.72
N SER A 97 4.10 -8.52 -1.56
CA SER A 97 3.52 -7.88 -0.39
C SER A 97 4.19 -6.55 -0.11
N CYS A 98 3.38 -5.53 0.17
CA CYS A 98 3.84 -4.17 0.47
C CYS A 98 3.36 -3.75 1.86
N GLU A 99 4.27 -3.31 2.73
CA GLU A 99 4.00 -2.91 4.09
C GLU A 99 4.13 -1.39 4.25
N PHE A 100 3.03 -0.71 4.58
CA PHE A 100 2.90 0.73 4.71
C PHE A 100 2.42 1.21 6.08
N SER A 101 2.13 0.29 7.01
CA SER A 101 1.47 0.63 8.28
C SER A 101 2.44 0.93 9.42
N GLY A 102 3.64 0.34 9.41
CA GLY A 102 4.57 0.38 10.53
C GLY A 102 4.14 -0.47 11.74
N SER A 103 3.17 -1.37 11.54
CA SER A 103 2.71 -2.30 12.56
C SER A 103 3.54 -3.59 12.55
N ALA A 104 4.03 -4.02 13.72
CA ALA A 104 4.73 -5.30 13.85
C ALA A 104 3.85 -6.48 13.39
N GLN A 105 2.55 -6.43 13.68
CA GLN A 105 1.61 -7.46 13.23
C GLN A 105 1.46 -7.46 11.71
N ALA A 106 1.39 -6.28 11.08
CA ALA A 106 1.30 -6.18 9.63
C ALA A 106 2.56 -6.73 8.95
N LEU A 107 3.75 -6.46 9.49
CA LEU A 107 5.00 -7.05 8.99
C LEU A 107 4.97 -8.57 9.10
N SER A 108 4.56 -9.11 10.24
CA SER A 108 4.41 -10.57 10.44
C SER A 108 3.43 -11.15 9.42
N ASN A 109 2.25 -10.57 9.26
CA ASN A 109 1.25 -11.00 8.28
C ASN A 109 1.81 -10.95 6.85
N THR A 110 2.54 -9.89 6.50
CA THR A 110 3.18 -9.70 5.20
C THR A 110 4.14 -10.86 4.89
N ILE A 111 4.99 -11.22 5.86
CA ILE A 111 5.95 -12.32 5.70
C ILE A 111 5.23 -13.66 5.55
N HIS A 112 4.25 -13.96 6.41
CA HIS A 112 3.58 -15.27 6.42
C HIS A 112 2.62 -15.48 5.23
N SER A 113 2.07 -14.41 4.67
CA SER A 113 1.14 -14.48 3.53
C SER A 113 1.80 -14.38 2.15
N THR A 114 3.11 -14.11 2.09
CA THR A 114 3.86 -14.06 0.82
C THR A 114 4.26 -15.47 0.41
N ARG A 115 4.16 -15.81 -0.89
CA ARG A 115 4.54 -17.13 -1.39
C ARG A 115 6.04 -17.42 -1.29
N MET A 116 6.43 -18.69 -1.42
CA MET A 116 7.84 -19.06 -1.59
C MET A 116 8.48 -18.32 -2.78
N GLY A 117 9.65 -17.73 -2.58
CA GLY A 117 10.34 -16.89 -3.57
C GLY A 117 9.63 -15.56 -3.87
N GLY A 118 8.68 -15.17 -3.03
CA GLY A 118 7.95 -13.90 -3.18
C GLY A 118 8.67 -12.70 -2.59
N TYR A 119 8.07 -11.53 -2.74
CA TYR A 119 8.67 -10.23 -2.40
C TYR A 119 7.91 -9.59 -1.24
N VAL A 120 8.67 -9.10 -0.27
CA VAL A 120 8.19 -8.32 0.89
C VAL A 120 8.88 -6.97 0.85
N ASN A 121 8.16 -5.93 0.48
CA ASN A 121 8.66 -4.56 0.35
C ASN A 121 8.14 -3.71 1.51
N ILE A 122 9.04 -3.13 2.29
CA ILE A 122 8.76 -2.44 3.55
C ILE A 122 9.13 -0.97 3.38
N LEU A 123 8.14 -0.08 3.39
CA LEU A 123 8.34 1.36 3.34
C LEU A 123 8.25 2.01 4.72
N SER A 124 7.43 1.44 5.58
CA SER A 124 7.12 2.03 6.88
C SER A 124 8.31 2.07 7.83
N VAL A 125 8.23 3.02 8.75
CA VAL A 125 9.17 3.15 9.89
C VAL A 125 8.45 2.66 11.14
N TYR A 126 9.10 1.76 11.86
CA TYR A 126 8.60 1.25 13.14
C TYR A 126 9.03 2.18 14.26
N GLY A 127 8.06 2.64 15.05
CA GLY A 127 8.30 3.62 16.11
C GLY A 127 9.18 3.10 17.25
N ASN A 128 8.71 3.16 18.50
CA ASN A 128 9.50 2.81 19.68
C ASN A 128 9.72 1.30 19.90
N SER A 129 9.06 0.43 19.18
CA SER A 129 9.20 -1.02 19.28
C SER A 129 9.78 -1.61 18.00
N MET A 130 10.93 -2.26 18.12
CA MET A 130 11.48 -3.03 17.00
C MET A 130 10.63 -4.28 16.76
N PRO A 131 10.10 -4.50 15.55
CA PRO A 131 9.34 -5.70 15.26
C PRO A 131 10.23 -6.94 15.24
N GLU A 132 9.71 -8.05 15.73
CA GLU A 132 10.35 -9.34 15.52
C GLU A 132 10.16 -9.80 14.07
N VAL A 133 11.26 -10.18 13.44
CA VAL A 133 11.24 -10.72 12.08
C VAL A 133 11.43 -12.24 12.15
N PRO A 134 10.48 -13.05 11.65
CA PRO A 134 10.61 -14.50 11.65
C PRO A 134 11.64 -14.94 10.59
N MET A 135 12.92 -14.79 10.91
CA MET A 135 14.03 -15.01 9.96
C MET A 135 14.07 -16.42 9.38
N ASN A 136 13.63 -17.44 10.12
CA ASN A 136 13.57 -18.81 9.58
C ASN A 136 12.56 -18.91 8.43
N GLU A 137 11.40 -18.22 8.54
CA GLU A 137 10.42 -18.15 7.45
C GLU A 137 11.02 -17.47 6.22
N VAL A 138 11.77 -16.38 6.43
CA VAL A 138 12.46 -15.68 5.34
C VAL A 138 13.44 -16.60 4.62
N VAL A 139 14.27 -17.32 5.37
CA VAL A 139 15.31 -18.17 4.82
C VAL A 139 14.72 -19.42 4.13
N PHE A 140 13.86 -20.18 4.82
CA PHE A 140 13.32 -21.43 4.28
C PHE A 140 12.34 -21.24 3.12
N ARG A 141 11.74 -20.05 3.02
CA ARG A 141 10.81 -19.72 1.93
C ARG A 141 11.43 -18.85 0.84
N TYR A 142 12.74 -18.59 0.89
CA TYR A 142 13.47 -17.77 -0.10
C TYR A 142 12.84 -16.39 -0.33
N LEU A 143 12.35 -15.73 0.73
CA LEU A 143 11.69 -14.44 0.60
C LEU A 143 12.68 -13.32 0.29
N HIS A 144 12.27 -12.41 -0.58
CA HIS A 144 13.03 -11.21 -0.87
C HIS A 144 12.52 -10.07 0.04
N LEU A 145 13.19 -9.83 1.17
CA LEU A 145 12.90 -8.69 2.03
C LEU A 145 13.64 -7.45 1.51
N LYS A 146 12.90 -6.38 1.26
CA LYS A 146 13.45 -5.14 0.75
C LYS A 146 12.94 -3.94 1.54
N GLY A 147 13.85 -3.20 2.18
CA GLY A 147 13.57 -1.87 2.70
C GLY A 147 13.48 -0.85 1.55
N ILE A 148 12.44 -0.04 1.59
CA ILE A 148 12.19 1.02 0.60
C ILE A 148 12.29 2.37 1.32
N ASN A 149 12.96 3.32 0.72
CA ASN A 149 13.03 4.69 1.22
C ASN A 149 12.88 5.68 0.08
N GLY A 150 11.86 6.53 0.17
CA GLY A 150 11.60 7.55 -0.83
C GLY A 150 11.35 6.99 -2.23
N ARG A 151 11.78 7.72 -3.24
CA ARG A 151 11.59 7.42 -4.65
C ARG A 151 12.90 7.07 -5.34
N LYS A 152 12.87 6.13 -6.23
CA LYS A 152 14.03 5.80 -7.07
C LYS A 152 14.13 6.79 -8.22
N MET A 153 15.14 7.65 -8.18
CA MET A 153 15.44 8.64 -9.21
C MET A 153 15.93 7.94 -10.48
N TRP A 154 15.46 8.13 -11.62
CA TRP A 154 14.31 8.82 -12.19
C TRP A 154 13.19 7.84 -12.52
N SER A 155 13.50 6.54 -12.47
CA SER A 155 12.60 5.47 -12.91
C SER A 155 11.21 5.48 -12.25
N THR A 156 11.14 5.86 -10.96
CA THR A 156 9.84 6.01 -10.29
C THR A 156 9.06 7.20 -10.84
N TRP A 157 9.76 8.30 -11.17
CA TRP A 157 9.16 9.49 -11.78
C TRP A 157 8.63 9.20 -13.18
N ASP A 158 9.41 8.51 -14.00
CA ASP A 158 9.02 8.15 -15.36
C ASP A 158 7.76 7.26 -15.34
N THR A 159 7.73 6.23 -14.47
CA THR A 159 6.57 5.36 -14.30
C THR A 159 5.36 6.14 -13.81
N MET A 160 5.52 7.02 -12.83
CA MET A 160 4.44 7.85 -12.29
C MET A 160 3.86 8.77 -13.37
N HIS A 161 4.70 9.48 -14.11
CA HIS A 161 4.26 10.36 -15.19
C HIS A 161 3.52 9.59 -16.28
N GLU A 162 4.04 8.44 -16.71
CA GLU A 162 3.38 7.60 -17.71
C GLU A 162 1.96 7.19 -17.28
N LEU A 163 1.80 6.76 -16.01
CA LEU A 163 0.49 6.37 -15.49
C LEU A 163 -0.48 7.54 -15.38
N LEU A 164 0.02 8.72 -14.97
CA LEU A 164 -0.80 9.94 -14.87
C LEU A 164 -1.19 10.49 -16.24
N GLU A 165 -0.26 10.54 -17.19
CA GLU A 165 -0.53 11.02 -18.57
C GLU A 165 -1.54 10.16 -19.31
N LYS A 166 -1.50 8.83 -19.08
CA LYS A 166 -2.47 7.89 -19.62
C LYS A 166 -3.82 7.89 -18.91
N GLY A 167 -3.98 8.67 -17.84
CA GLY A 167 -5.20 8.72 -17.03
C GLY A 167 -5.53 7.41 -16.32
N LEU A 168 -4.51 6.59 -16.03
CA LEU A 168 -4.68 5.28 -15.38
C LEU A 168 -4.75 5.38 -13.85
N ILE A 169 -4.29 6.49 -13.28
CA ILE A 169 -4.37 6.80 -11.85
C ILE A 169 -5.45 7.83 -11.61
N ASP A 170 -6.46 7.49 -10.81
CA ASP A 170 -7.45 8.45 -10.33
C ASP A 170 -6.95 9.15 -9.08
N VAL A 171 -6.26 10.28 -9.28
CA VAL A 171 -5.74 11.11 -8.19
C VAL A 171 -6.86 11.66 -7.33
N ASN A 172 -7.95 12.10 -7.95
CA ASN A 172 -9.06 12.75 -7.25
C ASN A 172 -9.83 11.78 -6.34
N ALA A 173 -9.82 10.49 -6.65
CA ALA A 173 -10.42 9.48 -5.79
C ALA A 173 -9.65 9.31 -4.47
N VAL A 174 -8.32 9.49 -4.48
CA VAL A 174 -7.48 9.41 -3.27
C VAL A 174 -7.36 10.76 -2.58
N LEU A 175 -7.33 11.86 -3.34
CA LEU A 175 -7.30 13.24 -2.84
C LEU A 175 -8.71 13.67 -2.43
N THR A 176 -9.17 13.18 -1.29
CA THR A 176 -10.56 13.23 -0.87
C THR A 176 -11.01 14.57 -0.31
N HIS A 177 -10.07 15.37 0.20
CA HIS A 177 -10.39 16.67 0.83
C HIS A 177 -9.45 17.75 0.31
N ARG A 178 -10.03 18.93 0.06
CA ARG A 178 -9.32 20.17 -0.28
C ARG A 178 -9.71 21.23 0.74
N MET A 179 -8.74 21.75 1.47
CA MET A 179 -8.98 22.67 2.59
C MET A 179 -8.12 23.91 2.45
N SER A 180 -8.53 25.02 3.07
CA SER A 180 -7.66 26.18 3.19
C SER A 180 -6.54 25.91 4.18
N ILE A 181 -5.40 26.55 4.01
CA ILE A 181 -4.31 26.53 5.00
C ILE A 181 -4.77 27.12 6.35
N ASP A 182 -5.76 27.99 6.34
CA ASP A 182 -6.34 28.56 7.56
C ASP A 182 -7.09 27.52 8.41
N ASP A 183 -7.52 26.40 7.79
CA ASP A 183 -8.21 25.28 8.44
C ASP A 183 -7.23 24.15 8.84
N PHE A 184 -5.94 24.46 9.00
CA PHE A 184 -4.88 23.46 9.23
C PHE A 184 -5.16 22.55 10.44
N GLU A 185 -5.63 23.10 11.56
CA GLU A 185 -5.93 22.31 12.77
C GLU A 185 -7.03 21.28 12.49
N GLN A 186 -8.10 21.66 11.83
CA GLN A 186 -9.20 20.77 11.45
C GLN A 186 -8.71 19.67 10.47
N ALA A 187 -7.82 20.04 9.56
CA ALA A 187 -7.26 19.09 8.62
C ALA A 187 -6.36 18.04 9.31
N VAL A 188 -5.59 18.45 10.32
CA VAL A 188 -4.79 17.53 11.15
C VAL A 188 -5.69 16.57 11.92
N GLU A 189 -6.77 17.07 12.54
CA GLU A 189 -7.74 16.23 13.24
C GLU A 189 -8.36 15.19 12.30
N LEU A 190 -8.80 15.61 11.10
CA LEU A 190 -9.35 14.72 10.08
C LEU A 190 -8.36 13.63 9.64
N ALA A 191 -7.08 13.99 9.54
CA ALA A 191 -6.01 13.03 9.19
C ALA A 191 -5.76 12.02 10.32
N ILE A 192 -5.78 12.46 11.57
CA ILE A 192 -5.61 11.62 12.77
C ILE A 192 -6.78 10.64 12.89
N ASP A 193 -8.01 11.11 12.71
CA ASP A 193 -9.22 10.28 12.76
C ASP A 193 -9.29 9.27 11.60
N GLY A 194 -8.47 9.48 10.56
CA GLY A 194 -8.41 8.59 9.41
C GLY A 194 -9.62 8.67 8.48
N ASN A 195 -10.49 9.67 8.63
CA ASN A 195 -11.68 9.88 7.79
C ASN A 195 -11.36 10.56 6.45
N CYS A 196 -10.15 10.41 5.97
CA CYS A 196 -9.69 10.92 4.67
C CYS A 196 -8.77 9.93 3.98
N GLY A 197 -8.69 10.03 2.65
CA GLY A 197 -7.65 9.39 1.85
C GLY A 197 -6.36 10.21 1.93
N CYS A 198 -6.31 11.31 1.20
CA CYS A 198 -5.24 12.29 1.22
C CYS A 198 -5.86 13.71 1.31
N LEU A 199 -5.15 14.63 1.94
CA LEU A 199 -5.52 16.03 2.11
C LEU A 199 -4.67 16.92 1.22
N LEU A 200 -5.27 17.97 0.67
CA LEU A 200 -4.62 19.06 -0.05
C LEU A 200 -4.98 20.39 0.60
N TYR A 201 -3.99 21.23 0.81
CA TYR A 201 -4.11 22.59 1.28
C TYR A 201 -3.91 23.60 0.15
#